data_4c2ab2e74f627e6f0b986e4c1f9a62b4
#
_entry.id   4c2ab2e74f627e6f0b986e4c1f9a62b4
#
_cell.length_a   1.000
_cell.length_b   1.000
_cell.length_c   1.000
_cell.angle_alpha   90.00
_cell.angle_beta   90.00
_cell.angle_gamma   90.00
#
_symmetry.space_group_name_H-M   'P 1'
#
loop_
_entity.id
_entity.type
_entity.pdbx_description
1 polymer ?
#
loop_
_entity_poly.entity_id
_entity_poly.type
_entity_poly.pdbx_seq_one_letter_code
_entity_poly.pdbx_strand_id
1 'polypeptide(L)'
;MATFTAISNKTQNRTAMRKVLDYVMQDYKTVDNGVKLVSGQNCIPNSAYSEFMATKNQYGKANGVFFKQYVQSFKPNTATPEIIHQIGIETAKYFNGFEVVVATHIDRDHWHNHFVVNSVNCETGLKRQINEKGLKELRNYSDSICQKFEIETLKPYTIPKQK
;
A
#
# COMPACT_ATOMS: atom_id res chain seq x y z
N MET A 1 -2.27 3.34 16.20
CA MET A 1 -3.48 2.73 15.63
C MET A 1 -3.57 3.01 14.15
N ALA A 2 -3.91 2.00 13.38
CA ALA A 2 -4.05 2.14 11.93
C ALA A 2 -5.34 1.48 11.46
N THR A 3 -5.96 2.10 10.45
CA THR A 3 -7.05 1.47 9.72
C THR A 3 -6.51 0.98 8.39
N PHE A 4 -7.18 0.01 7.79
CA PHE A 4 -6.78 -0.51 6.48
C PHE A 4 -8.04 -0.68 5.63
N THR A 5 -8.08 0.01 4.50
CA THR A 5 -9.25 0.02 3.62
C THR A 5 -8.84 -0.20 2.18
N ALA A 6 -9.75 -0.82 1.42
CA ALA A 6 -9.60 -0.93 -0.02
C ALA A 6 -10.25 0.29 -0.68
N ILE A 7 -9.59 0.83 -1.70
CA ILE A 7 -10.16 1.91 -2.49
C ILE A 7 -10.77 1.29 -3.75
N SER A 8 -12.03 1.63 -4.01
CA SER A 8 -12.70 1.17 -5.22
C SER A 8 -12.31 2.04 -6.40
N ASN A 9 -11.66 1.44 -7.38
CA ASN A 9 -11.29 2.11 -8.63
C ASN A 9 -12.18 1.57 -9.74
N LYS A 10 -13.16 2.37 -10.14
CA LYS A 10 -14.15 1.93 -11.15
C LYS A 10 -13.55 1.77 -12.53
N THR A 11 -12.65 2.67 -12.90
CA THR A 11 -12.01 2.62 -14.21
C THR A 11 -10.76 1.77 -14.12
N GLN A 12 -10.73 0.70 -14.90
CA GLN A 12 -9.63 -0.26 -14.91
C GLN A 12 -9.04 -0.35 -16.30
N ASN A 13 -7.99 0.40 -16.54
CA ASN A 13 -7.22 0.37 -17.77
C ASN A 13 -5.83 0.93 -17.49
N ARG A 14 -4.96 0.90 -18.52
CA ARG A 14 -3.60 1.38 -18.34
C ARG A 14 -3.51 2.87 -18.00
N THR A 15 -4.41 3.67 -18.56
CA THR A 15 -4.42 5.12 -18.31
C THR A 15 -4.77 5.42 -16.86
N ALA A 16 -5.80 4.75 -16.34
CA ALA A 16 -6.20 4.90 -14.94
C ALA A 16 -5.10 4.44 -14.00
N MET A 17 -4.45 3.31 -14.31
CA MET A 17 -3.35 2.79 -13.52
C MET A 17 -2.19 3.78 -13.47
N ARG A 18 -1.83 4.36 -14.62
CA ARG A 18 -0.77 5.33 -14.67
C ARG A 18 -1.08 6.57 -13.85
N LYS A 19 -2.32 7.06 -13.95
CA LYS A 19 -2.75 8.24 -13.18
C LYS A 19 -2.66 7.99 -11.68
N VAL A 20 -3.08 6.81 -11.22
CA VAL A 20 -3.01 6.47 -9.79
C VAL A 20 -1.56 6.38 -9.33
N LEU A 21 -0.71 5.72 -10.11
CA LEU A 21 0.71 5.62 -9.77
C LEU A 21 1.35 7.01 -9.67
N ASP A 22 1.10 7.88 -10.64
CA ASP A 22 1.65 9.23 -10.62
C ASP A 22 1.12 10.04 -9.44
N TYR A 23 -0.16 9.91 -9.15
CA TYR A 23 -0.80 10.63 -8.05
C TYR A 23 -0.21 10.27 -6.69
N VAL A 24 -0.07 8.98 -6.41
CA VAL A 24 0.40 8.57 -5.07
C VAL A 24 1.87 8.90 -4.85
N MET A 25 2.64 9.07 -5.91
CA MET A 25 4.07 9.33 -5.81
C MET A 25 4.45 10.82 -5.86
N GLN A 26 3.47 11.73 -5.84
CA GLN A 26 3.76 13.16 -5.93
C GLN A 26 4.63 13.64 -4.76
N ASP A 27 5.62 14.47 -5.07
CA ASP A 27 6.60 14.93 -4.08
C ASP A 27 5.96 15.66 -2.91
N TYR A 28 5.01 16.54 -3.16
CA TYR A 28 4.43 17.33 -2.07
C TYR A 28 3.66 16.48 -1.06
N LYS A 29 3.31 15.26 -1.43
CA LYS A 29 2.63 14.32 -0.54
C LYS A 29 3.60 13.42 0.21
N THR A 30 4.77 13.16 -0.34
CA THR A 30 5.63 12.05 0.08
C THR A 30 7.02 12.45 0.57
N VAL A 31 7.43 13.71 0.39
CA VAL A 31 8.78 14.10 0.77
C VAL A 31 8.80 14.64 2.21
N ASP A 32 9.70 14.08 3.03
CA ASP A 32 9.94 14.48 4.41
C ASP A 32 11.41 14.82 4.56
N ASN A 33 11.71 16.10 4.83
CA ASN A 33 13.08 16.57 5.00
C ASN A 33 14.02 16.12 3.87
N GLY A 34 13.54 16.22 2.64
CA GLY A 34 14.33 15.86 1.46
C GLY A 34 14.34 14.37 1.15
N VAL A 35 13.69 13.54 1.96
CA VAL A 35 13.62 12.09 1.73
C VAL A 35 12.26 11.74 1.16
N LYS A 36 12.24 11.10 0.01
CA LYS A 36 10.99 10.68 -0.63
C LYS A 36 10.53 9.34 -0.07
N LEU A 37 9.35 9.33 0.53
CA LEU A 37 8.78 8.15 1.17
C LEU A 37 7.97 7.32 0.17
N VAL A 38 8.66 6.79 -0.81
CA VAL A 38 8.09 5.93 -1.84
C VAL A 38 9.02 4.75 -2.04
N SER A 39 8.47 3.54 -1.97
CA SER A 39 9.24 2.30 -2.13
C SER A 39 8.51 1.33 -3.06
N GLY A 40 9.27 0.43 -3.67
CA GLY A 40 8.70 -0.61 -4.51
C GLY A 40 8.97 -1.99 -3.94
N GLN A 41 7.97 -2.86 -4.04
CA GLN A 41 8.13 -4.29 -3.79
C GLN A 41 8.10 -4.98 -5.15
N ASN A 42 9.16 -5.70 -5.48
CA ASN A 42 9.33 -6.38 -6.79
C ASN A 42 9.29 -5.42 -7.98
N CYS A 43 9.45 -4.13 -7.74
CA CYS A 43 9.48 -3.12 -8.80
C CYS A 43 10.24 -1.89 -8.32
N ILE A 44 10.62 -1.05 -9.27
CA ILE A 44 11.24 0.25 -9.00
C ILE A 44 10.15 1.31 -9.19
N PRO A 45 9.89 2.17 -8.18
CA PRO A 45 8.78 3.13 -8.28
C PRO A 45 8.77 3.98 -9.54
N ASN A 46 9.91 4.51 -9.96
CA ASN A 46 9.98 5.39 -11.13
C ASN A 46 9.64 4.69 -12.44
N SER A 47 9.75 3.38 -12.50
CA SER A 47 9.40 2.59 -13.68
C SER A 47 8.23 1.65 -13.42
N ALA A 48 7.50 1.85 -12.33
CA ALA A 48 6.44 0.94 -11.91
C ALA A 48 5.39 0.72 -13.00
N TYR A 49 4.96 1.79 -13.67
CA TYR A 49 3.98 1.64 -14.74
C TYR A 49 4.47 0.66 -15.82
N SER A 50 5.69 0.86 -16.29
CA SER A 50 6.26 0.00 -17.33
C SER A 50 6.42 -1.43 -16.84
N GLU A 51 6.83 -1.60 -15.58
CA GLU A 51 7.01 -2.94 -14.99
C GLU A 51 5.68 -3.64 -14.79
N PHE A 52 4.65 -2.92 -14.32
CA PHE A 52 3.31 -3.48 -14.20
C PHE A 52 2.78 -3.94 -15.55
N MET A 53 2.97 -3.12 -16.58
CA MET A 53 2.53 -3.48 -17.93
C MET A 53 3.33 -4.66 -18.51
N ALA A 54 4.64 -4.70 -18.26
CA ALA A 54 5.48 -5.81 -18.73
C ALA A 54 5.00 -7.14 -18.13
N THR A 55 4.67 -7.17 -16.85
CA THR A 55 4.13 -8.37 -16.20
C THR A 55 2.81 -8.79 -16.84
N LYS A 56 1.90 -7.85 -17.06
CA LYS A 56 0.61 -8.15 -17.69
C LYS A 56 0.79 -8.72 -19.10
N ASN A 57 1.68 -8.11 -19.87
CA ASN A 57 1.94 -8.54 -21.23
C ASN A 57 2.61 -9.91 -21.28
N GLN A 58 3.54 -10.16 -20.35
CA GLN A 58 4.23 -11.44 -20.25
C GLN A 58 3.25 -12.61 -20.07
N TYR A 59 2.21 -12.40 -19.26
CA TYR A 59 1.24 -13.45 -18.94
C TYR A 59 -0.06 -13.32 -19.74
N GLY A 60 -0.13 -12.39 -20.69
CA GLY A 60 -1.32 -12.22 -21.52
C GLY A 60 -2.55 -11.75 -20.75
N LYS A 61 -2.35 -10.93 -19.72
CA LYS A 61 -3.45 -10.50 -18.83
C LYS A 61 -3.59 -8.98 -18.74
N ALA A 62 -3.39 -8.29 -19.85
CA ALA A 62 -3.58 -6.84 -19.93
C ALA A 62 -5.06 -6.54 -20.21
N ASN A 63 -5.96 -7.05 -19.35
CA ASN A 63 -7.40 -6.86 -19.49
C ASN A 63 -8.06 -6.93 -18.11
N GLY A 64 -9.33 -6.59 -18.04
CA GLY A 64 -10.09 -6.63 -16.79
C GLY A 64 -9.51 -5.72 -15.73
N VAL A 65 -9.32 -6.25 -14.52
CA VAL A 65 -8.73 -5.48 -13.42
C VAL A 65 -7.23 -5.30 -13.67
N PHE A 66 -6.80 -4.04 -13.67
CA PHE A 66 -5.40 -3.69 -13.91
C PHE A 66 -4.60 -3.51 -12.63
N PHE A 67 -5.26 -3.01 -11.58
CA PHE A 67 -4.58 -2.73 -10.31
C PHE A 67 -5.58 -2.70 -9.17
N LYS A 68 -5.05 -2.84 -7.95
CA LYS A 68 -5.81 -2.65 -6.72
C LYS A 68 -5.12 -1.58 -5.89
N GLN A 69 -5.92 -0.85 -5.14
CA GLN A 69 -5.39 0.22 -4.30
C GLN A 69 -5.91 0.07 -2.88
N TYR A 70 -5.01 0.25 -1.91
CA TYR A 70 -5.34 0.16 -0.49
C TYR A 70 -4.74 1.34 0.24
N VAL A 71 -5.32 1.66 1.40
CA VAL A 71 -4.84 2.74 2.26
C VAL A 71 -4.76 2.23 3.70
N GLN A 72 -3.60 2.49 4.32
CA GLN A 72 -3.37 2.23 5.73
C GLN A 72 -3.22 3.61 6.40
N SER A 73 -4.17 3.97 7.27
CA SER A 73 -4.24 5.32 7.82
C SER A 73 -3.93 5.31 9.31
N PHE A 74 -3.18 6.33 9.76
CA PHE A 74 -2.72 6.46 11.14
C PHE A 74 -3.27 7.73 11.76
N LYS A 75 -3.54 7.68 13.06
CA LYS A 75 -3.90 8.89 13.81
C LYS A 75 -2.71 9.83 13.90
N PRO A 76 -2.95 11.14 14.05
CA PRO A 76 -1.86 12.10 14.26
C PRO A 76 -0.98 11.68 15.44
N ASN A 77 0.31 11.96 15.31
CA ASN A 77 1.30 11.72 16.38
C ASN A 77 1.47 10.25 16.78
N THR A 78 1.16 9.33 15.86
CA THR A 78 1.35 7.90 16.11
C THR A 78 2.82 7.52 16.05
N ALA A 79 3.53 8.02 15.05
CA ALA A 79 4.94 7.71 14.82
C ALA A 79 5.53 8.73 13.85
N THR A 80 6.83 8.63 13.59
CA THR A 80 7.49 9.48 12.60
C THR A 80 7.11 9.05 11.18
N PRO A 81 7.24 9.94 10.18
CA PRO A 81 6.95 9.56 8.79
C PRO A 81 7.79 8.36 8.35
N GLU A 82 9.05 8.30 8.76
CA GLU A 82 9.92 7.20 8.40
C GLU A 82 9.43 5.86 8.95
N ILE A 83 9.00 5.83 10.20
CA ILE A 83 8.46 4.61 10.81
C ILE A 83 7.16 4.19 10.12
N ILE A 84 6.28 5.16 9.82
CA ILE A 84 5.05 4.87 9.11
C ILE A 84 5.35 4.26 7.74
N HIS A 85 6.36 4.79 7.05
CA HIS A 85 6.77 4.24 5.76
C HIS A 85 7.31 2.82 5.90
N GLN A 86 8.12 2.55 6.93
CA GLN A 86 8.62 1.19 7.19
C GLN A 86 7.48 0.22 7.46
N ILE A 87 6.47 0.65 8.20
CA ILE A 87 5.27 -0.16 8.43
C ILE A 87 4.59 -0.49 7.10
N GLY A 88 4.51 0.49 6.20
CA GLY A 88 3.95 0.27 4.87
C GLY A 88 4.73 -0.76 4.06
N ILE A 89 6.07 -0.64 4.07
CA ILE A 89 6.93 -1.60 3.37
C ILE A 89 6.69 -3.03 3.89
N GLU A 90 6.63 -3.19 5.21
CA GLU A 90 6.40 -4.51 5.82
C GLU A 90 4.99 -5.01 5.51
N THR A 91 4.00 -4.13 5.54
CA THR A 91 2.61 -4.53 5.24
C THR A 91 2.46 -5.00 3.80
N ALA A 92 3.20 -4.39 2.87
CA ALA A 92 3.15 -4.78 1.45
C ALA A 92 3.57 -6.23 1.23
N LYS A 93 4.32 -6.82 2.13
CA LYS A 93 4.75 -8.22 2.03
C LYS A 93 3.57 -9.19 2.05
N TYR A 94 2.41 -8.76 2.51
CA TYR A 94 1.20 -9.55 2.41
C TYR A 94 0.90 -9.94 0.95
N PHE A 95 1.25 -9.05 0.02
CA PHE A 95 1.07 -9.28 -1.42
C PHE A 95 2.30 -9.95 -2.00
N ASN A 96 2.66 -11.10 -1.45
CA ASN A 96 3.85 -11.84 -1.87
C ASN A 96 3.79 -12.18 -3.37
N GLY A 97 4.86 -11.86 -4.08
CA GLY A 97 4.95 -12.11 -5.51
C GLY A 97 4.31 -11.05 -6.39
N PHE A 98 3.68 -10.04 -5.81
CA PHE A 98 3.09 -8.94 -6.57
C PHE A 98 4.02 -7.73 -6.56
N GLU A 99 3.97 -6.97 -7.65
CA GLU A 99 4.61 -5.67 -7.70
C GLU A 99 3.72 -4.68 -6.96
N VAL A 100 4.29 -3.96 -5.99
CA VAL A 100 3.56 -3.01 -5.16
C VAL A 100 4.35 -1.72 -5.05
N VAL A 101 3.69 -0.59 -5.26
CA VAL A 101 4.25 0.72 -4.92
C VAL A 101 3.65 1.13 -3.58
N VAL A 102 4.52 1.46 -2.62
CA VAL A 102 4.14 1.94 -1.30
C VAL A 102 4.53 3.41 -1.23
N ALA A 103 3.55 4.27 -1.03
CA ALA A 103 3.79 5.72 -0.92
C ALA A 103 3.17 6.24 0.37
N THR A 104 3.97 6.90 1.20
CA THR A 104 3.51 7.47 2.46
C THR A 104 3.16 8.93 2.23
N HIS A 105 1.92 9.28 2.49
CA HIS A 105 1.41 10.64 2.36
C HIS A 105 1.43 11.33 3.72
N ILE A 106 2.12 12.47 3.78
CA ILE A 106 2.27 13.25 5.01
C ILE A 106 1.77 14.69 4.85
N ASP A 107 1.00 14.96 3.81
CA ASP A 107 0.50 16.29 3.50
C ASP A 107 -0.78 16.64 4.26
N ARG A 108 -1.28 15.73 5.12
CA ARG A 108 -2.48 15.92 5.92
C ARG A 108 -2.25 15.44 7.35
N ASP A 109 -3.17 15.75 8.25
CA ASP A 109 -3.04 15.41 9.67
C ASP A 109 -2.98 13.91 9.92
N HIS A 110 -3.79 13.15 9.21
CA HIS A 110 -3.73 11.69 9.27
C HIS A 110 -2.79 11.23 8.17
N TRP A 111 -1.61 10.76 8.54
CA TRP A 111 -0.67 10.22 7.57
C TRP A 111 -1.13 8.84 7.16
N HIS A 112 -0.89 8.51 5.90
CA HIS A 112 -1.33 7.21 5.40
C HIS A 112 -0.39 6.66 4.36
N ASN A 113 -0.34 5.32 4.34
CA ASN A 113 0.36 4.59 3.30
C ASN A 113 -0.64 4.22 2.21
N HIS A 114 -0.29 4.55 0.98
CA HIS A 114 -1.02 4.10 -0.20
C HIS A 114 -0.29 2.93 -0.81
N PHE A 115 -1.04 1.89 -1.16
CA PHE A 115 -0.50 0.70 -1.82
C PHE A 115 -1.16 0.59 -3.19
N VAL A 116 -0.35 0.60 -4.24
CA VAL A 116 -0.84 0.31 -5.59
C VAL A 116 -0.26 -1.04 -5.98
N VAL A 117 -1.14 -2.02 -6.13
CA VAL A 117 -0.76 -3.43 -6.34
C VAL A 117 -1.12 -3.82 -7.77
N ASN A 118 -0.14 -4.35 -8.51
CA ASN A 118 -0.42 -4.90 -9.82
C ASN A 118 -1.38 -6.09 -9.67
N SER A 119 -2.33 -6.22 -10.56
CA SER A 119 -3.34 -7.27 -10.47
C SER A 119 -2.81 -8.66 -10.78
N VAL A 120 -1.63 -8.74 -11.39
CA VAL A 120 -1.03 -10.01 -11.82
C VAL A 120 0.24 -10.27 -11.02
N ASN A 121 0.33 -11.46 -10.44
CA ASN A 121 1.53 -11.89 -9.69
C ASN A 121 2.68 -12.04 -10.68
N CYS A 122 3.80 -11.36 -10.43
CA CYS A 122 4.91 -11.36 -11.37
C CYS A 122 5.71 -12.67 -11.35
N GLU A 123 5.51 -13.50 -10.34
CA GLU A 123 6.17 -14.81 -10.24
C GLU A 123 5.32 -15.94 -10.82
N THR A 124 4.01 -15.88 -10.65
CA THR A 124 3.11 -16.98 -11.04
C THR A 124 2.21 -16.65 -12.23
N GLY A 125 2.02 -15.38 -12.53
CA GLY A 125 1.10 -14.96 -13.58
C GLY A 125 -0.37 -15.03 -13.19
N LEU A 126 -0.67 -15.34 -11.93
CA LEU A 126 -2.05 -15.44 -11.46
C LEU A 126 -2.57 -14.08 -11.01
N LYS A 127 -3.84 -13.82 -11.33
CA LYS A 127 -4.52 -12.64 -10.80
C LYS A 127 -5.05 -12.94 -9.40
N ARG A 128 -4.91 -11.96 -8.51
CA ARG A 128 -5.45 -12.09 -7.16
C ARG A 128 -6.69 -11.23 -7.01
N GLN A 129 -7.71 -11.80 -6.40
CA GLN A 129 -8.88 -11.06 -5.97
C GLN A 129 -9.00 -11.21 -4.46
N ILE A 130 -9.25 -10.09 -3.79
CA ILE A 130 -9.43 -10.09 -2.35
C ILE A 130 -10.89 -9.81 -2.07
N ASN A 131 -11.57 -10.82 -1.50
CA ASN A 131 -12.95 -10.71 -1.05
C ASN A 131 -12.97 -10.17 0.39
N GLU A 132 -14.15 -10.15 1.02
CA GLU A 132 -14.28 -9.65 2.39
C GLU A 132 -13.41 -10.42 3.38
N LYS A 133 -13.35 -11.74 3.24
CA LYS A 133 -12.50 -12.56 4.10
C LYS A 133 -11.03 -12.20 3.91
N GLY A 134 -10.60 -12.05 2.68
CA GLY A 134 -9.22 -11.66 2.38
C GLY A 134 -8.89 -10.29 2.91
N LEU A 135 -9.83 -9.34 2.85
CA LEU A 135 -9.62 -7.99 3.39
C LEU A 135 -9.49 -8.04 4.91
N LYS A 136 -10.28 -8.89 5.58
CA LYS A 136 -10.15 -9.08 7.03
C LYS A 136 -8.79 -9.64 7.40
N GLU A 137 -8.30 -10.62 6.64
CA GLU A 137 -6.97 -11.18 6.86
C GLU A 137 -5.89 -10.13 6.66
N LEU A 138 -6.05 -9.28 5.65
CA LEU A 138 -5.12 -8.20 5.37
C LEU A 138 -5.11 -7.16 6.50
N ARG A 139 -6.28 -6.84 7.05
CA ARG A 139 -6.39 -5.96 8.22
C ARG A 139 -5.68 -6.56 9.43
N ASN A 140 -5.87 -7.83 9.67
CA ASN A 140 -5.18 -8.52 10.78
C ASN A 140 -3.67 -8.52 10.56
N TYR A 141 -3.22 -8.70 9.33
CA TYR A 141 -1.80 -8.65 9.00
C TYR A 141 -1.24 -7.25 9.27
N SER A 142 -1.96 -6.22 8.82
CA SER A 142 -1.59 -4.83 9.09
C SER A 142 -1.45 -4.57 10.58
N ASP A 143 -2.41 -5.03 11.37
CA ASP A 143 -2.35 -4.88 12.83
C ASP A 143 -1.14 -5.59 13.42
N SER A 144 -0.81 -6.78 12.93
CA SER A 144 0.36 -7.52 13.42
C SER A 144 1.67 -6.77 13.13
N ILE A 145 1.75 -6.11 11.97
CA ILE A 145 2.92 -5.30 11.63
C ILE A 145 2.98 -4.08 12.55
N CYS A 146 1.86 -3.41 12.77
CA CYS A 146 1.82 -2.27 13.69
C CYS A 146 2.28 -2.67 15.09
N GLN A 147 1.89 -3.83 15.57
CA GLN A 147 2.33 -4.34 16.87
C GLN A 147 3.83 -4.56 16.93
N LYS A 148 4.43 -5.05 15.85
CA LYS A 148 5.90 -5.22 15.78
C LYS A 148 6.63 -3.89 15.94
N PHE A 149 6.03 -2.80 15.47
CA PHE A 149 6.59 -1.47 15.59
C PHE A 149 6.11 -0.76 16.85
N GLU A 150 5.42 -1.48 17.74
CA GLU A 150 4.88 -0.96 19.00
C GLU A 150 3.88 0.17 18.80
N ILE A 151 3.14 0.10 17.67
CA ILE A 151 2.07 1.04 17.39
C ILE A 151 0.76 0.47 17.92
N GLU A 152 -0.05 1.30 18.56
CA GLU A 152 -1.35 0.87 19.05
C GLU A 152 -2.22 0.42 17.89
N THR A 153 -2.86 -0.73 18.05
CA THR A 153 -3.84 -1.21 17.09
C THR A 153 -5.22 -0.68 17.44
N LEU A 154 -6.18 -0.92 16.58
CA LEU A 154 -7.56 -0.52 16.80
C LEU A 154 -8.22 -1.43 17.82
N LYS A 155 -7.73 -1.36 19.09
CA LYS A 155 -8.31 -2.07 20.18
C LYS A 155 -9.09 -1.16 21.02
N PRO A 156 -10.05 -1.68 21.64
CA PRO A 156 -10.62 -0.93 22.72
C PRO A 156 -9.52 -0.65 23.69
N TYR A 157 -9.17 0.11 24.23
CA TYR A 157 -8.18 0.41 24.91
C TYR A 157 -7.78 0.21 26.02
N THR A 158 -7.35 0.17 26.26
CA THR A 158 -6.71 -0.27 27.08
C THR A 158 -6.20 0.49 28.08
N ILE A 159 -6.10 0.41 28.81
CA ILE A 159 -5.67 0.93 29.68
C ILE A 159 -4.79 1.49 29.91
N PRO A 160 -4.65 2.10 30.23
CA PRO A 160 -3.76 2.69 30.21
C PRO A 160 -2.75 2.36 30.87
N LYS A 161 -2.46 2.20 30.76
CA LYS A 161 -1.60 1.95 31.15
C LYS A 161 -1.00 2.52 31.92
N GLN A 162 -1.04 2.39 32.49
CA GLN A 162 -0.59 2.64 33.05
C GLN A 162 0.19 2.72 33.37
N LYS A 163 0.46 2.80 33.62
CA LYS A 163 1.05 2.84 33.87
C LYS A 163 1.50 2.80 34.23
#